data_0c5593951f9baa9dbcef449027bb7d88
#
_entry.id   0c5593951f9baa9dbcef449027bb7d88
#
_cell.length_a   1.000
_cell.length_b   1.000
_cell.length_c   1.000
_cell.angle_alpha   90.00
_cell.angle_beta   90.00
_cell.angle_gamma   90.00
#
_symmetry.space_group_name_H-M   'P 1'
#
loop_
_entity.id
_entity.type
_entity.pdbx_description
1 polymer ?
#
loop_
_entity_poly.entity_id
_entity_poly.type
_entity_poly.pdbx_seq_one_letter_code
_entity_poly.pdbx_strand_id
1 'polypeptide(L)'
;WYSSAASDVYKRQVSSSPLGLLTVVECPTVPFRHAPGLSFNTRHVPPEQLAVFTDADGLSAITRFDGNLDSIAYLGDTTAALPYVLLEQPGVLVLGAGGGSDVLLALFHGASRIDAVELNPQMTRLVGERFADFAGHVYADPRVTVHTSEARGFVARSDARYDLIHIGLLDSFGASGAGVHAQSESYIYTVEAMREYLQHLGPGGVLAITRWLKLPPRDSLKLVATAADALRTTGVSDPGQHLALIRSWNTSTLLVRNGALTPGEIALLREFARSRSFDTAWLPGLQADDVNRFNLLDEPYLYDGVRSLLGPEADEFAGRYKFY
;
A
#
# COMPACT_ATOMS: atom_id res chain seq x y z
N TRP A 1 -15.87 -19.86 -27.90
CA TRP A 1 -15.09 -18.62 -27.77
C TRP A 1 -14.21 -18.58 -26.52
N TYR A 2 -14.43 -19.45 -25.54
CA TYR A 2 -13.62 -19.51 -24.30
C TYR A 2 -12.35 -20.39 -24.39
N SER A 3 -12.18 -21.17 -25.45
CA SER A 3 -11.07 -22.14 -25.52
C SER A 3 -9.76 -21.59 -26.10
N SER A 4 -9.77 -20.43 -26.78
CA SER A 4 -8.56 -19.90 -27.42
C SER A 4 -7.75 -18.98 -26.49
N ALA A 5 -8.38 -18.28 -25.52
CA ALA A 5 -7.67 -17.38 -24.61
C ALA A 5 -6.89 -18.13 -23.52
N ALA A 6 -7.29 -19.35 -23.17
CA ALA A 6 -6.58 -20.16 -22.17
C ALA A 6 -5.29 -20.80 -22.69
N SER A 7 -5.09 -20.85 -24.00
CA SER A 7 -3.88 -21.43 -24.62
C SER A 7 -2.65 -20.54 -24.57
N ASP A 8 -2.83 -19.24 -24.27
CA ASP A 8 -1.78 -18.23 -24.34
C ASP A 8 -1.21 -17.81 -22.97
N VAL A 9 -1.69 -18.45 -21.89
CA VAL A 9 -1.17 -18.25 -20.53
C VAL A 9 -0.08 -19.29 -20.26
N TYR A 10 1.15 -18.83 -20.11
CA TYR A 10 2.30 -19.70 -19.87
C TYR A 10 2.71 -19.67 -18.41
N LYS A 11 2.76 -20.86 -17.77
CA LYS A 11 3.43 -21.02 -16.49
C LYS A 11 4.93 -20.94 -16.69
N ARG A 12 5.56 -19.92 -16.10
CA ARG A 12 7.02 -19.73 -16.15
C ARG A 12 7.74 -20.43 -15.01
N GLN A 13 7.12 -20.47 -13.84
CA GLN A 13 7.71 -21.04 -12.63
C GLN A 13 6.62 -21.49 -11.65
N VAL A 14 6.92 -22.56 -10.92
CA VAL A 14 6.13 -22.99 -9.76
C VAL A 14 7.10 -23.29 -8.63
N SER A 15 6.85 -22.73 -7.45
CA SER A 15 7.68 -22.91 -6.25
C SER A 15 6.77 -23.17 -5.05
N SER A 16 7.00 -24.26 -4.33
CA SER A 16 6.22 -24.62 -3.15
C SER A 16 7.04 -24.45 -1.87
N SER A 17 6.43 -23.91 -0.83
CA SER A 17 7.02 -23.79 0.51
C SER A 17 5.93 -23.87 1.58
N PRO A 18 6.29 -23.91 2.88
CA PRO A 18 5.32 -23.77 3.96
C PRO A 18 4.55 -22.44 3.94
N LEU A 19 5.04 -21.42 3.20
CA LEU A 19 4.43 -20.11 3.05
C LEU A 19 3.51 -20.03 1.81
N GLY A 20 3.22 -21.14 1.16
CA GLY A 20 2.32 -21.21 0.03
C GLY A 20 2.98 -21.64 -1.27
N LEU A 21 2.14 -21.78 -2.30
CA LEU A 21 2.53 -22.14 -3.67
C LEU A 21 2.63 -20.86 -4.51
N LEU A 22 3.84 -20.50 -4.91
CA LEU A 22 4.05 -19.40 -5.86
C LEU A 22 3.95 -19.94 -7.29
N THR A 23 3.11 -19.31 -8.10
CA THR A 23 2.97 -19.61 -9.53
C THR A 23 3.20 -18.34 -10.32
N VAL A 24 4.25 -18.32 -11.14
CA VAL A 24 4.55 -17.20 -12.05
C VAL A 24 3.94 -17.51 -13.41
N VAL A 25 3.15 -16.56 -13.91
CA VAL A 25 2.51 -16.66 -15.21
C VAL A 25 2.78 -15.45 -16.07
N GLU A 26 2.77 -15.67 -17.37
CA GLU A 26 2.89 -14.66 -18.41
C GLU A 26 1.79 -14.89 -19.44
N CYS A 27 1.27 -13.82 -20.03
CA CYS A 27 0.33 -13.88 -21.12
C CYS A 27 0.81 -12.93 -22.24
N PRO A 28 1.55 -13.42 -23.25
CA PRO A 28 2.07 -12.58 -24.33
C PRO A 28 1.00 -11.95 -25.20
N THR A 29 -0.13 -12.63 -25.39
CA THR A 29 -1.21 -12.17 -26.27
C THR A 29 -2.04 -11.06 -25.61
N VAL A 30 -2.27 -11.17 -24.29
CA VAL A 30 -2.98 -10.16 -23.50
C VAL A 30 -2.05 -9.74 -22.36
N PRO A 31 -1.30 -8.65 -22.51
CA PRO A 31 -0.34 -8.22 -21.50
C PRO A 31 -1.00 -8.08 -20.13
N PHE A 32 -0.44 -8.76 -19.14
CA PHE A 32 -0.86 -8.61 -17.77
C PHE A 32 -0.47 -7.21 -17.28
N ARG A 33 -1.41 -6.51 -16.66
CA ARG A 33 -1.19 -5.17 -16.10
C ARG A 33 -1.83 -5.07 -14.73
N HIS A 34 -0.99 -5.17 -13.72
CA HIS A 34 -1.41 -5.06 -12.32
C HIS A 34 -0.90 -3.73 -11.75
N ALA A 35 -1.81 -2.79 -11.59
CA ALA A 35 -1.54 -1.47 -11.02
C ALA A 35 -2.72 -1.05 -10.11
N PRO A 36 -2.85 -1.68 -8.92
CA PRO A 36 -3.91 -1.34 -8.00
C PRO A 36 -3.85 0.14 -7.61
N GLY A 37 -5.02 0.77 -7.54
CA GLY A 37 -5.09 2.19 -7.18
C GLY A 37 -4.61 3.16 -8.25
N LEU A 38 -4.36 2.67 -9.48
CA LEU A 38 -3.99 3.54 -10.59
C LEU A 38 -5.12 4.52 -10.92
N SER A 39 -4.75 5.76 -11.13
CA SER A 39 -5.63 6.83 -11.58
C SER A 39 -6.22 6.52 -12.95
N PHE A 40 -7.52 6.78 -13.15
CA PHE A 40 -8.14 6.75 -14.47
C PHE A 40 -7.69 7.90 -15.39
N ASN A 41 -7.06 8.94 -14.82
CA ASN A 41 -6.52 10.07 -15.57
C ASN A 41 -5.05 9.87 -15.97
N THR A 42 -4.42 8.76 -15.60
CA THR A 42 -3.03 8.50 -15.95
C THR A 42 -2.83 8.48 -17.47
N ARG A 43 -1.70 9.02 -17.90
CA ARG A 43 -1.22 8.89 -19.27
C ARG A 43 -0.13 7.83 -19.40
N HIS A 44 0.30 7.27 -18.27
CA HIS A 44 1.36 6.28 -18.20
C HIS A 44 0.78 4.88 -18.21
N VAL A 45 1.32 4.04 -19.07
CA VAL A 45 0.88 2.65 -19.21
C VAL A 45 1.88 1.76 -18.47
N PRO A 46 1.42 0.87 -17.57
CA PRO A 46 2.32 -0.11 -16.95
C PRO A 46 3.06 -0.91 -18.03
N PRO A 47 4.38 -1.09 -17.90
CA PRO A 47 5.14 -1.95 -18.79
C PRO A 47 4.70 -3.42 -18.65
N GLU A 48 5.35 -4.29 -19.40
CA GLU A 48 5.11 -5.73 -19.29
C GLU A 48 5.35 -6.22 -17.86
N GLN A 49 4.50 -7.13 -17.41
CA GLN A 49 4.55 -7.70 -16.06
C GLN A 49 4.39 -9.22 -16.08
N LEU A 50 5.09 -9.88 -15.17
CA LEU A 50 4.82 -11.27 -14.80
C LEU A 50 3.89 -11.28 -13.59
N ALA A 51 2.81 -12.04 -13.67
CA ALA A 51 1.92 -12.23 -12.53
C ALA A 51 2.46 -13.33 -11.61
N VAL A 52 2.55 -13.06 -10.33
CA VAL A 52 2.93 -14.04 -9.30
C VAL A 52 1.73 -14.28 -8.41
N PHE A 53 1.17 -15.47 -8.48
CA PHE A 53 0.07 -15.90 -7.62
C PHE A 53 0.60 -16.68 -6.43
N THR A 54 0.11 -16.34 -5.24
CA THR A 54 0.30 -17.13 -4.02
C THR A 54 -0.99 -17.89 -3.74
N ASP A 55 -0.91 -19.22 -3.72
CA ASP A 55 -2.07 -20.12 -3.51
C ASP A 55 -3.27 -19.83 -4.43
N ALA A 56 -2.97 -19.39 -5.65
CA ALA A 56 -3.94 -19.01 -6.70
C ALA A 56 -4.85 -17.82 -6.34
N ASP A 57 -4.60 -17.09 -5.26
CA ASP A 57 -5.41 -15.96 -4.79
C ASP A 57 -4.62 -14.66 -4.64
N GLY A 58 -3.58 -14.66 -3.81
CA GLY A 58 -2.71 -13.48 -3.63
C GLY A 58 -1.95 -13.16 -4.92
N LEU A 59 -2.08 -11.94 -5.42
CA LEU A 59 -1.46 -11.49 -6.66
C LEU A 59 -0.42 -10.42 -6.40
N SER A 60 0.81 -10.69 -6.84
CA SER A 60 1.90 -9.71 -6.99
C SER A 60 2.31 -9.61 -8.46
N ALA A 61 2.95 -8.51 -8.83
CA ALA A 61 3.51 -8.33 -10.16
C ALA A 61 5.02 -8.09 -10.09
N ILE A 62 5.77 -8.81 -10.93
CA ILE A 62 7.16 -8.43 -11.26
C ILE A 62 7.08 -7.58 -12.51
N THR A 63 7.43 -6.31 -12.41
CA THR A 63 7.36 -5.33 -13.49
C THR A 63 8.65 -5.33 -14.29
N ARG A 64 8.56 -5.35 -15.63
CA ARG A 64 9.73 -5.14 -16.49
C ARG A 64 10.30 -3.75 -16.23
N PHE A 65 11.57 -3.74 -15.89
CA PHE A 65 12.30 -2.50 -15.63
C PHE A 65 13.66 -2.57 -16.31
N ASP A 66 14.09 -1.51 -16.93
CA ASP A 66 15.36 -1.40 -17.67
C ASP A 66 16.32 -0.34 -17.09
N GLY A 67 15.99 0.17 -15.89
CA GLY A 67 16.70 1.26 -15.22
C GLY A 67 16.17 2.65 -15.59
N ASN A 68 15.30 2.77 -16.60
CA ASN A 68 14.67 4.03 -16.95
C ASN A 68 13.42 4.29 -16.08
N LEU A 69 13.50 5.28 -15.21
CA LEU A 69 12.42 5.65 -14.30
C LEU A 69 11.13 6.09 -15.03
N ASP A 70 11.25 6.66 -16.24
CA ASP A 70 10.08 7.05 -17.02
C ASP A 70 9.20 5.85 -17.40
N SER A 71 9.78 4.66 -17.56
CA SER A 71 9.04 3.44 -17.87
C SER A 71 8.10 3.00 -16.75
N ILE A 72 8.37 3.41 -15.52
CA ILE A 72 7.60 3.09 -14.32
C ILE A 72 6.83 4.30 -13.76
N ALA A 73 6.74 5.41 -14.51
CA ALA A 73 6.06 6.63 -14.07
C ALA A 73 4.59 6.44 -13.68
N TYR A 74 3.92 5.38 -14.19
CA TYR A 74 2.57 5.00 -13.78
C TYR A 74 2.44 4.77 -12.27
N LEU A 75 3.54 4.36 -11.60
CA LEU A 75 3.54 4.14 -10.14
C LEU A 75 3.27 5.45 -9.38
N GLY A 76 3.75 6.58 -9.87
CA GLY A 76 3.46 7.91 -9.34
C GLY A 76 1.99 8.34 -9.46
N ASP A 77 1.19 7.63 -10.27
CA ASP A 77 -0.23 7.87 -10.45
C ASP A 77 -1.11 6.87 -9.69
N THR A 78 -0.55 6.14 -8.72
CA THR A 78 -1.28 5.24 -7.81
C THR A 78 -1.60 5.92 -6.48
N THR A 79 -2.61 5.41 -5.75
CA THR A 79 -2.90 5.91 -4.39
C THR A 79 -1.72 5.70 -3.44
N ALA A 80 -0.91 4.65 -3.66
CA ALA A 80 0.28 4.32 -2.88
C ALA A 80 1.38 5.39 -2.96
N ALA A 81 1.37 6.24 -4.00
CA ALA A 81 2.32 7.34 -4.18
C ALA A 81 2.02 8.55 -3.28
N LEU A 82 0.88 8.60 -2.58
CA LEU A 82 0.47 9.72 -1.73
C LEU A 82 1.57 10.23 -0.78
N PRO A 83 2.28 9.39 -0.01
CA PRO A 83 3.24 9.88 0.99
C PRO A 83 4.42 10.62 0.38
N TYR A 84 4.79 10.30 -0.85
CA TYR A 84 5.99 10.84 -1.49
C TYR A 84 5.88 12.33 -1.85
N VAL A 85 4.67 12.92 -1.89
CA VAL A 85 4.52 14.37 -2.10
C VAL A 85 4.96 15.21 -0.90
N LEU A 86 5.15 14.58 0.26
CA LEU A 86 5.60 15.22 1.49
C LEU A 86 7.08 15.04 1.77
N LEU A 87 7.78 14.20 0.98
CA LEU A 87 9.11 13.71 1.33
C LEU A 87 10.09 13.98 0.17
N GLU A 88 11.29 14.38 0.53
CA GLU A 88 12.39 14.60 -0.41
C GLU A 88 13.51 13.60 -0.09
N GLN A 89 13.89 12.75 -1.08
CA GLN A 89 14.90 11.71 -0.97
C GLN A 89 14.77 10.83 0.29
N PRO A 90 13.57 10.29 0.59
CA PRO A 90 13.33 9.63 1.87
C PRO A 90 14.16 8.36 2.05
N GLY A 91 14.49 8.06 3.32
CA GLY A 91 14.83 6.71 3.76
C GLY A 91 13.53 5.92 3.99
N VAL A 92 13.33 4.86 3.20
CA VAL A 92 12.06 4.12 3.14
C VAL A 92 12.20 2.71 3.71
N LEU A 93 11.25 2.30 4.54
CA LEU A 93 11.03 0.91 4.89
C LEU A 93 9.80 0.41 4.15
N VAL A 94 9.98 -0.57 3.29
CA VAL A 94 8.89 -1.27 2.58
C VAL A 94 8.59 -2.58 3.31
N LEU A 95 7.40 -2.72 3.86
CA LEU A 95 6.94 -3.96 4.50
C LEU A 95 6.04 -4.74 3.55
N GLY A 96 6.51 -5.93 3.17
CA GLY A 96 5.89 -6.78 2.15
C GLY A 96 6.32 -6.40 0.73
N ALA A 97 7.61 -6.53 0.43
CA ALA A 97 8.18 -6.11 -0.86
C ALA A 97 7.59 -6.86 -2.07
N GLY A 98 7.12 -8.10 -1.89
CA GLY A 98 6.42 -8.88 -2.90
C GLY A 98 7.17 -8.94 -4.24
N GLY A 99 6.49 -8.61 -5.33
CA GLY A 99 7.06 -8.54 -6.68
C GLY A 99 7.94 -7.31 -6.96
N GLY A 100 8.18 -6.44 -5.96
CA GLY A 100 9.07 -5.28 -6.07
C GLY A 100 8.38 -3.97 -6.49
N SER A 101 7.06 -3.93 -6.63
CA SER A 101 6.35 -2.73 -7.09
C SER A 101 6.54 -1.53 -6.17
N ASP A 102 6.48 -1.73 -4.84
CA ASP A 102 6.63 -0.64 -3.87
C ASP A 102 8.11 -0.21 -3.73
N VAL A 103 9.05 -1.12 -4.01
CA VAL A 103 10.48 -0.77 -4.13
C VAL A 103 10.72 0.10 -5.35
N LEU A 104 10.14 -0.26 -6.51
CA LEU A 104 10.19 0.56 -7.72
C LEU A 104 9.53 1.93 -7.51
N LEU A 105 8.39 1.98 -6.79
CA LEU A 105 7.73 3.24 -6.42
C LEU A 105 8.65 4.14 -5.59
N ALA A 106 9.35 3.57 -4.60
CA ALA A 106 10.30 4.33 -3.79
C ALA A 106 11.50 4.83 -4.61
N LEU A 107 12.03 3.99 -5.52
CA LEU A 107 13.10 4.39 -6.44
C LEU A 107 12.65 5.49 -7.41
N PHE A 108 11.43 5.39 -7.94
CA PHE A 108 10.83 6.42 -8.82
C PHE A 108 10.75 7.78 -8.14
N HIS A 109 10.43 7.80 -6.85
CA HIS A 109 10.38 9.02 -6.04
C HIS A 109 11.72 9.43 -5.42
N GLY A 110 12.82 8.83 -5.88
CA GLY A 110 14.17 9.25 -5.49
C GLY A 110 14.57 8.90 -4.07
N ALA A 111 14.01 7.81 -3.49
CA ALA A 111 14.44 7.34 -2.18
C ALA A 111 15.95 7.19 -2.10
N SER A 112 16.54 7.69 -1.01
CA SER A 112 17.99 7.64 -0.77
C SER A 112 18.44 6.29 -0.23
N ARG A 113 17.57 5.59 0.50
CA ARG A 113 17.75 4.25 1.06
C ARG A 113 16.41 3.54 1.13
N ILE A 114 16.41 2.25 0.83
CA ILE A 114 15.23 1.39 0.89
C ILE A 114 15.60 0.11 1.60
N ASP A 115 14.97 -0.14 2.75
CA ASP A 115 14.97 -1.44 3.40
C ASP A 115 13.68 -2.17 2.97
N ALA A 116 13.81 -3.25 2.21
CA ALA A 116 12.69 -4.01 1.64
C ALA A 116 12.54 -5.33 2.39
N VAL A 117 11.46 -5.48 3.15
CA VAL A 117 11.19 -6.67 3.96
C VAL A 117 10.18 -7.56 3.27
N GLU A 118 10.53 -8.83 3.06
CA GLU A 118 9.67 -9.84 2.46
C GLU A 118 9.72 -11.12 3.32
N LEU A 119 8.53 -11.65 3.61
CA LEU A 119 8.40 -12.85 4.43
C LEU A 119 8.83 -14.12 3.67
N ASN A 120 8.48 -14.19 2.38
CA ASN A 120 8.68 -15.40 1.60
C ASN A 120 10.04 -15.38 0.86
N PRO A 121 11.03 -16.19 1.28
CA PRO A 121 12.34 -16.24 0.63
C PRO A 121 12.28 -16.68 -0.83
N GLN A 122 11.21 -17.37 -1.24
CA GLN A 122 11.03 -17.74 -2.65
C GLN A 122 10.62 -16.53 -3.48
N MET A 123 9.79 -15.61 -2.95
CA MET A 123 9.45 -14.36 -3.62
C MET A 123 10.71 -13.51 -3.81
N THR A 124 11.55 -13.39 -2.78
CA THR A 124 12.83 -12.66 -2.86
C THR A 124 13.72 -13.23 -3.96
N ARG A 125 13.84 -14.57 -4.05
CA ARG A 125 14.62 -15.24 -5.12
C ARG A 125 14.01 -15.09 -6.51
N LEU A 126 12.67 -15.07 -6.62
CA LEU A 126 12.03 -14.82 -7.91
C LEU A 126 12.44 -13.47 -8.49
N VAL A 127 12.37 -12.39 -7.67
CA VAL A 127 12.69 -11.03 -8.11
C VAL A 127 14.20 -10.80 -8.21
N GLY A 128 14.97 -11.25 -7.21
CA GLY A 128 16.39 -10.93 -7.09
C GLY A 128 17.32 -11.86 -7.89
N GLU A 129 16.85 -13.05 -8.26
CA GLU A 129 17.68 -14.04 -8.96
C GLU A 129 17.01 -14.50 -10.26
N ARG A 130 15.85 -15.19 -10.19
CA ARG A 130 15.25 -15.90 -11.31
C ARG A 130 14.79 -14.97 -12.44
N PHE A 131 14.18 -13.83 -12.07
CA PHE A 131 13.69 -12.81 -12.99
C PHE A 131 14.41 -11.48 -12.79
N ALA A 132 15.66 -11.52 -12.28
CA ALA A 132 16.43 -10.31 -11.99
C ALA A 132 16.62 -9.43 -13.23
N ASP A 133 16.98 -10.02 -14.38
CA ASP A 133 17.12 -9.29 -15.66
C ASP A 133 15.79 -8.65 -16.09
N PHE A 134 14.68 -9.35 -15.92
CA PHE A 134 13.37 -8.81 -16.24
C PHE A 134 12.99 -7.65 -15.31
N ALA A 135 13.29 -7.77 -14.02
CA ALA A 135 13.03 -6.78 -13.00
C ALA A 135 14.08 -5.65 -12.97
N GLY A 136 15.02 -5.61 -13.92
CA GLY A 136 16.07 -4.60 -13.98
C GLY A 136 16.99 -4.60 -12.76
N HIS A 137 17.23 -5.76 -12.17
CA HIS A 137 18.06 -5.94 -10.97
C HIS A 137 17.64 -5.05 -9.80
N VAL A 138 16.36 -4.75 -9.66
CA VAL A 138 15.83 -3.80 -8.66
C VAL A 138 16.29 -4.11 -7.23
N TYR A 139 16.45 -5.40 -6.88
CA TYR A 139 16.94 -5.82 -5.56
C TYR A 139 18.47 -5.76 -5.41
N ALA A 140 19.19 -5.48 -6.50
CA ALA A 140 20.63 -5.22 -6.49
C ALA A 140 20.97 -3.72 -6.66
N ASP A 141 19.97 -2.82 -6.73
CA ASP A 141 20.20 -1.38 -6.70
C ASP A 141 20.95 -1.03 -5.40
N PRO A 142 22.02 -0.22 -5.45
CA PRO A 142 22.84 0.12 -4.28
C PRO A 142 22.07 0.81 -3.14
N ARG A 143 20.90 1.37 -3.42
CA ARG A 143 20.01 1.99 -2.43
C ARG A 143 19.09 0.96 -1.74
N VAL A 144 18.99 -0.27 -2.25
CA VAL A 144 18.04 -1.29 -1.79
C VAL A 144 18.74 -2.36 -0.99
N THR A 145 18.25 -2.62 0.22
CA THR A 145 18.63 -3.76 1.03
C THR A 145 17.42 -4.66 1.27
N VAL A 146 17.50 -5.91 0.84
CA VAL A 146 16.40 -6.86 0.96
C VAL A 146 16.59 -7.72 2.21
N HIS A 147 15.55 -7.80 3.04
CA HIS A 147 15.52 -8.57 4.27
C HIS A 147 14.44 -9.66 4.17
N THR A 148 14.84 -10.92 4.28
CA THR A 148 13.87 -12.03 4.40
C THR A 148 13.51 -12.17 5.88
N SER A 149 12.36 -11.60 6.26
CA SER A 149 11.88 -11.55 7.64
C SER A 149 10.37 -11.33 7.71
N GLU A 150 9.78 -11.68 8.84
CA GLU A 150 8.45 -11.23 9.19
C GLU A 150 8.49 -9.72 9.51
N ALA A 151 7.51 -8.97 8.98
CA ALA A 151 7.52 -7.51 8.98
C ALA A 151 7.60 -6.89 10.39
N ARG A 152 6.72 -7.28 11.30
CA ARG A 152 6.68 -6.75 12.67
C ARG A 152 7.92 -7.14 13.46
N GLY A 153 8.36 -8.40 13.34
CA GLY A 153 9.57 -8.88 13.98
C GLY A 153 10.84 -8.19 13.46
N PHE A 154 10.86 -7.73 12.20
CA PHE A 154 11.94 -6.91 11.66
C PHE A 154 11.95 -5.53 12.33
N VAL A 155 10.81 -4.84 12.37
CA VAL A 155 10.70 -3.52 12.99
C VAL A 155 11.10 -3.58 14.47
N ALA A 156 10.56 -4.55 15.22
CA ALA A 156 10.84 -4.69 16.65
C ALA A 156 12.32 -4.93 17.01
N ARG A 157 13.11 -5.44 16.05
CA ARG A 157 14.57 -5.66 16.25
C ARG A 157 15.44 -4.57 15.64
N SER A 158 14.84 -3.62 14.93
CA SER A 158 15.55 -2.54 14.26
C SER A 158 15.71 -1.34 15.17
N ASP A 159 16.88 -0.72 15.17
CA ASP A 159 17.10 0.61 15.76
C ASP A 159 17.01 1.73 14.71
N ALA A 160 16.76 1.38 13.44
CA ALA A 160 16.71 2.32 12.34
C ALA A 160 15.47 3.22 12.43
N ARG A 161 15.64 4.45 11.95
CA ARG A 161 14.53 5.38 11.73
C ARG A 161 14.37 5.66 10.26
N TYR A 162 13.13 5.86 9.86
CA TYR A 162 12.72 6.05 8.48
C TYR A 162 11.93 7.35 8.30
N ASP A 163 12.01 7.92 7.11
CA ASP A 163 11.15 9.03 6.72
C ASP A 163 9.79 8.50 6.24
N LEU A 164 9.78 7.28 5.69
CA LEU A 164 8.57 6.59 5.27
C LEU A 164 8.62 5.11 5.67
N ILE A 165 7.56 4.67 6.36
CA ILE A 165 7.23 3.25 6.47
C ILE A 165 6.05 3.00 5.53
N HIS A 166 6.28 2.20 4.50
CA HIS A 166 5.32 1.91 3.44
C HIS A 166 4.83 0.46 3.56
N ILE A 167 3.53 0.30 3.78
CA ILE A 167 2.86 -1.01 3.79
C ILE A 167 1.94 -1.04 2.57
N GLY A 168 2.33 -1.85 1.59
CA GLY A 168 1.57 -2.03 0.36
C GLY A 168 0.35 -2.93 0.52
N LEU A 169 -0.17 -3.41 -0.61
CA LEU A 169 -1.28 -4.35 -0.64
C LEU A 169 -0.80 -5.75 -0.26
N LEU A 170 -0.88 -6.08 1.02
CA LEU A 170 -0.53 -7.42 1.53
C LEU A 170 -1.72 -8.38 1.47
N ASP A 171 -2.95 -7.85 1.42
CA ASP A 171 -4.17 -8.66 1.39
C ASP A 171 -4.49 -9.12 -0.04
N SER A 172 -5.06 -10.33 -0.19
CA SER A 172 -5.68 -10.72 -1.44
C SER A 172 -7.01 -9.99 -1.66
N PHE A 173 -7.35 -9.68 -2.91
CA PHE A 173 -8.67 -9.10 -3.24
C PHE A 173 -9.81 -10.10 -2.99
N GLY A 174 -9.53 -11.39 -3.13
CA GLY A 174 -10.48 -12.48 -2.87
C GLY A 174 -10.84 -12.64 -1.40
N ALA A 175 -12.07 -13.05 -1.12
CA ALA A 175 -12.57 -13.26 0.25
C ALA A 175 -12.06 -14.57 0.89
N SER A 176 -11.25 -15.34 0.19
CA SER A 176 -10.88 -16.71 0.57
C SER A 176 -9.67 -16.82 1.50
N GLY A 177 -9.21 -15.73 2.10
CA GLY A 177 -8.12 -15.73 3.08
C GLY A 177 -8.40 -16.54 4.36
N ALA A 178 -9.04 -17.70 4.22
CA ALA A 178 -9.23 -18.69 5.28
C ALA A 178 -7.99 -19.59 5.34
N GLY A 179 -6.89 -19.09 5.91
CA GLY A 179 -5.66 -19.86 6.07
C GLY A 179 -4.66 -19.16 6.99
N VAL A 180 -3.47 -19.73 7.08
CA VAL A 180 -2.36 -19.23 7.93
C VAL A 180 -2.03 -17.76 7.65
N HIS A 181 -2.23 -17.29 6.40
CA HIS A 181 -2.00 -15.89 6.01
C HIS A 181 -2.99 -14.90 6.65
N ALA A 182 -4.27 -15.27 6.79
CA ALA A 182 -5.27 -14.39 7.42
C ALA A 182 -4.95 -14.08 8.90
N GLN A 183 -4.24 -14.98 9.59
CA GLN A 183 -3.80 -14.74 10.96
C GLN A 183 -2.53 -13.88 11.04
N SER A 184 -1.56 -14.09 10.15
CA SER A 184 -0.32 -13.30 10.16
C SER A 184 -0.54 -11.85 9.75
N GLU A 185 -1.43 -11.59 8.80
CA GLU A 185 -1.78 -10.24 8.35
C GLU A 185 -2.46 -9.39 9.43
N SER A 186 -3.22 -10.00 10.33
CA SER A 186 -3.90 -9.27 11.40
C SER A 186 -2.94 -8.63 12.39
N TYR A 187 -1.75 -9.19 12.61
CA TYR A 187 -0.77 -8.68 13.58
C TYR A 187 -0.07 -7.37 13.15
N ILE A 188 -0.01 -7.08 11.86
CA ILE A 188 0.62 -5.85 11.34
C ILE A 188 -0.28 -4.62 11.43
N TYR A 189 -1.59 -4.80 11.66
CA TYR A 189 -2.57 -3.71 11.73
C TYR A 189 -3.13 -3.51 13.15
N THR A 190 -2.43 -3.95 14.20
CA THR A 190 -2.84 -3.73 15.59
C THR A 190 -2.39 -2.36 16.10
N VAL A 191 -2.99 -1.88 17.19
CA VAL A 191 -2.59 -0.64 17.87
C VAL A 191 -1.12 -0.69 18.28
N GLU A 192 -0.66 -1.85 18.77
CA GLU A 192 0.74 -2.06 19.18
C GLU A 192 1.69 -1.96 17.99
N ALA A 193 1.33 -2.58 16.85
CA ALA A 193 2.12 -2.49 15.63
C ALA A 193 2.21 -1.05 15.12
N MET A 194 1.08 -0.33 15.08
CA MET A 194 1.05 1.09 14.68
C MET A 194 1.94 1.95 15.59
N ARG A 195 1.89 1.72 16.91
CA ARG A 195 2.78 2.44 17.85
C ARG A 195 4.25 2.15 17.56
N GLU A 196 4.58 0.92 17.29
CA GLU A 196 5.94 0.51 16.96
C GLU A 196 6.42 1.18 15.66
N TYR A 197 5.59 1.20 14.61
CA TYR A 197 5.90 1.91 13.38
C TYR A 197 6.11 3.41 13.63
N LEU A 198 5.23 4.06 14.40
CA LEU A 198 5.37 5.49 14.74
C LEU A 198 6.66 5.80 15.51
N GLN A 199 7.15 4.88 16.35
CA GLN A 199 8.42 5.04 17.07
C GLN A 199 9.64 4.93 16.14
N HIS A 200 9.52 4.22 15.02
CA HIS A 200 10.56 4.06 14.01
C HIS A 200 10.51 5.15 12.93
N LEU A 201 9.58 6.09 13.00
CA LEU A 201 9.56 7.27 12.14
C LEU A 201 10.45 8.37 12.71
N GLY A 202 11.17 9.05 11.82
CA GLY A 202 11.82 10.32 12.12
C GLY A 202 10.81 11.43 12.40
N PRO A 203 11.26 12.61 12.89
CA PRO A 203 10.40 13.78 13.00
C PRO A 203 9.79 14.15 11.63
N GLY A 204 8.46 14.25 11.56
CA GLY A 204 7.77 14.52 10.30
C GLY A 204 7.68 13.32 9.35
N GLY A 205 8.19 12.16 9.75
CA GLY A 205 8.08 10.93 8.99
C GLY A 205 6.63 10.44 8.85
N VAL A 206 6.41 9.53 7.93
CA VAL A 206 5.07 9.10 7.50
C VAL A 206 4.96 7.59 7.54
N LEU A 207 3.88 7.07 8.11
CA LEU A 207 3.41 5.71 7.88
C LEU A 207 2.33 5.76 6.80
N ALA A 208 2.50 5.02 5.72
CA ALA A 208 1.50 4.89 4.65
C ALA A 208 1.06 3.44 4.50
N ILE A 209 -0.25 3.22 4.49
CA ILE A 209 -0.84 1.89 4.39
C ILE A 209 -1.89 1.89 3.29
N THR A 210 -1.67 1.07 2.26
CA THR A 210 -2.61 0.89 1.15
C THR A 210 -3.36 -0.42 1.32
N ARG A 211 -4.69 -0.37 1.20
CA ARG A 211 -5.56 -1.55 1.26
C ARG A 211 -6.57 -1.57 0.13
N TRP A 212 -7.07 -2.77 -0.19
CA TRP A 212 -8.23 -2.91 -1.06
C TRP A 212 -9.44 -2.23 -0.45
N LEU A 213 -10.12 -1.43 -1.26
CA LEU A 213 -11.39 -0.82 -0.89
C LEU A 213 -12.51 -1.84 -1.15
N LYS A 214 -13.11 -2.33 -0.07
CA LYS A 214 -14.30 -3.17 -0.08
C LYS A 214 -15.48 -2.36 0.45
N LEU A 215 -16.64 -2.51 -0.13
CA LEU A 215 -17.86 -1.83 0.31
C LEU A 215 -18.80 -2.84 0.97
N PRO A 216 -19.37 -2.51 2.14
CA PRO A 216 -19.10 -1.33 2.97
C PRO A 216 -17.64 -1.27 3.48
N PRO A 217 -17.09 -0.08 3.77
CA PRO A 217 -15.65 0.13 3.97
C PRO A 217 -15.17 -0.30 5.38
N ARG A 218 -15.35 -1.58 5.71
CA ARG A 218 -15.00 -2.15 6.99
C ARG A 218 -13.50 -2.02 7.32
N ASP A 219 -12.65 -2.55 6.44
CA ASP A 219 -11.22 -2.68 6.73
C ASP A 219 -10.50 -1.32 6.76
N SER A 220 -10.91 -0.39 5.88
CA SER A 220 -10.36 0.97 5.87
C SER A 220 -10.76 1.75 7.12
N LEU A 221 -12.00 1.61 7.60
CA LEU A 221 -12.45 2.28 8.83
C LEU A 221 -11.78 1.70 10.07
N LYS A 222 -11.62 0.38 10.16
CA LYS A 222 -10.84 -0.25 11.24
C LYS A 222 -9.41 0.24 11.27
N LEU A 223 -8.77 0.37 10.11
CA LEU A 223 -7.41 0.87 10.00
C LEU A 223 -7.30 2.30 10.56
N VAL A 224 -8.25 3.19 10.21
CA VAL A 224 -8.30 4.56 10.74
C VAL A 224 -8.49 4.56 12.25
N ALA A 225 -9.41 3.76 12.78
CA ALA A 225 -9.63 3.65 14.23
C ALA A 225 -8.37 3.18 14.95
N THR A 226 -7.73 2.12 14.44
CA THR A 226 -6.48 1.58 15.00
C THR A 226 -5.36 2.62 15.00
N ALA A 227 -5.22 3.39 13.91
CA ALA A 227 -4.23 4.47 13.83
C ALA A 227 -4.53 5.62 14.81
N ALA A 228 -5.81 6.00 14.93
CA ALA A 228 -6.24 7.02 15.88
C ALA A 228 -5.97 6.60 17.33
N ASP A 229 -6.25 5.35 17.67
CA ASP A 229 -5.97 4.80 19.00
C ASP A 229 -4.48 4.73 19.29
N ALA A 230 -3.66 4.31 18.32
CA ALA A 230 -2.21 4.33 18.45
C ALA A 230 -1.69 5.75 18.73
N LEU A 231 -2.18 6.76 18.01
CA LEU A 231 -1.84 8.16 18.23
C LEU A 231 -2.28 8.64 19.62
N ARG A 232 -3.48 8.32 20.06
CA ARG A 232 -3.97 8.67 21.41
C ARG A 232 -3.08 8.08 22.50
N THR A 233 -2.62 6.84 22.34
CA THR A 233 -1.72 6.21 23.32
C THR A 233 -0.34 6.89 23.38
N THR A 234 0.06 7.65 22.37
CA THR A 234 1.29 8.46 22.38
C THR A 234 1.07 9.91 22.87
N GLY A 235 -0.15 10.22 23.33
CA GLY A 235 -0.50 11.54 23.89
C GLY A 235 -1.06 12.54 22.89
N VAL A 236 -1.38 12.11 21.67
CA VAL A 236 -2.04 12.97 20.67
C VAL A 236 -3.51 13.15 21.04
N SER A 237 -3.93 14.39 21.30
CA SER A 237 -5.31 14.72 21.67
C SER A 237 -6.27 14.74 20.49
N ASP A 238 -5.79 15.14 19.31
CA ASP A 238 -6.57 15.19 18.06
C ASP A 238 -5.89 14.37 16.95
N PRO A 239 -6.14 13.05 16.88
CA PRO A 239 -5.56 12.20 15.85
C PRO A 239 -5.91 12.65 14.43
N GLY A 240 -7.08 13.29 14.24
CA GLY A 240 -7.54 13.74 12.93
C GLY A 240 -6.58 14.71 12.24
N GLN A 241 -5.78 15.47 13.00
CA GLN A 241 -4.76 16.38 12.48
C GLN A 241 -3.52 15.67 11.94
N HIS A 242 -3.36 14.37 12.21
CA HIS A 242 -2.22 13.54 11.83
C HIS A 242 -2.54 12.61 10.67
N LEU A 243 -3.78 12.57 10.23
CA LEU A 243 -4.29 11.57 9.28
C LEU A 243 -4.68 12.20 7.95
N ALA A 244 -4.38 11.48 6.88
CA ALA A 244 -4.97 11.68 5.56
C ALA A 244 -5.44 10.34 5.00
N LEU A 245 -6.60 10.32 4.34
CA LEU A 245 -7.14 9.14 3.68
C LEU A 245 -7.64 9.54 2.29
N ILE A 246 -7.08 8.89 1.27
CA ILE A 246 -7.57 8.99 -0.10
C ILE A 246 -8.06 7.64 -0.59
N ARG A 247 -8.87 7.65 -1.64
CA ARG A 247 -9.28 6.42 -2.30
C ARG A 247 -9.34 6.57 -3.83
N SER A 248 -9.10 5.47 -4.51
CA SER A 248 -9.51 5.24 -5.90
C SER A 248 -10.83 4.45 -5.92
N TRP A 249 -11.14 3.84 -7.05
CA TRP A 249 -12.28 2.94 -7.18
C TRP A 249 -12.08 1.59 -6.43
N ASN A 250 -10.86 1.14 -6.23
CA ASN A 250 -10.54 -0.19 -5.67
C ASN A 250 -9.52 -0.22 -4.54
N THR A 251 -8.84 0.89 -4.26
CA THR A 251 -7.89 1.00 -3.14
C THR A 251 -8.14 2.23 -2.31
N SER A 252 -7.70 2.18 -1.06
CA SER A 252 -7.56 3.33 -0.18
C SER A 252 -6.17 3.36 0.43
N THR A 253 -5.60 4.56 0.58
CA THR A 253 -4.30 4.77 1.24
C THR A 253 -4.49 5.68 2.43
N LEU A 254 -4.19 5.14 3.62
CA LEU A 254 -4.11 5.88 4.87
C LEU A 254 -2.67 6.37 5.06
N LEU A 255 -2.53 7.64 5.35
CA LEU A 255 -1.30 8.28 5.74
C LEU A 255 -1.42 8.70 7.21
N VAL A 256 -0.43 8.34 8.02
CA VAL A 256 -0.29 8.75 9.43
C VAL A 256 1.03 9.49 9.56
N ARG A 257 0.98 10.78 9.89
CA ARG A 257 2.17 11.62 10.04
C ARG A 257 2.65 11.65 11.48
N ASN A 258 3.95 11.53 11.67
CA ASN A 258 4.58 11.75 12.97
C ASN A 258 4.70 13.26 13.24
N GLY A 259 3.63 13.84 13.74
CA GLY A 259 3.36 15.26 13.92
C GLY A 259 2.07 15.66 13.19
N ALA A 260 1.46 16.79 13.57
CA ALA A 260 0.27 17.30 12.87
C ALA A 260 0.61 17.73 11.44
N LEU A 261 -0.31 17.50 10.51
CA LEU A 261 -0.21 17.96 9.12
C LEU A 261 -0.26 19.48 9.08
N THR A 262 0.71 20.09 8.45
CA THR A 262 0.75 21.55 8.23
C THR A 262 -0.21 21.97 7.11
N PRO A 263 -0.65 23.23 7.06
CA PRO A 263 -1.49 23.72 5.95
C PRO A 263 -0.87 23.50 4.55
N GLY A 264 0.46 23.62 4.44
CA GLY A 264 1.18 23.36 3.19
C GLY A 264 1.11 21.89 2.78
N GLU A 265 1.32 20.97 3.72
CA GLU A 265 1.22 19.52 3.47
C GLU A 265 -0.23 19.13 3.11
N ILE A 266 -1.22 19.67 3.79
CA ILE A 266 -2.65 19.47 3.46
C ILE A 266 -2.93 19.91 2.02
N ALA A 267 -2.39 21.04 1.59
CA ALA A 267 -2.55 21.55 0.22
C ALA A 267 -1.90 20.61 -0.80
N LEU A 268 -0.70 20.08 -0.54
CA LEU A 268 -0.01 19.12 -1.40
C LEU A 268 -0.80 17.81 -1.54
N LEU A 269 -1.28 17.26 -0.43
CA LEU A 269 -2.07 16.03 -0.42
C LEU A 269 -3.40 16.19 -1.17
N ARG A 270 -4.07 17.34 -1.00
CA ARG A 270 -5.30 17.69 -1.73
C ARG A 270 -5.05 17.80 -3.23
N GLU A 271 -3.97 18.47 -3.64
CA GLU A 271 -3.61 18.61 -5.04
C GLU A 271 -3.22 17.27 -5.68
N PHE A 272 -2.48 16.43 -4.96
CA PHE A 272 -2.17 15.07 -5.39
C PHE A 272 -3.45 14.28 -5.70
N ALA A 273 -4.40 14.27 -4.77
CA ALA A 273 -5.67 13.55 -4.94
C ALA A 273 -6.47 14.13 -6.11
N ARG A 274 -6.61 15.46 -6.18
CA ARG A 274 -7.38 16.16 -7.21
C ARG A 274 -6.84 15.92 -8.62
N SER A 275 -5.52 16.07 -8.81
CA SER A 275 -4.89 15.93 -10.14
C SER A 275 -4.96 14.50 -10.68
N ARG A 276 -5.16 13.51 -9.82
CA ARG A 276 -5.28 12.07 -10.17
C ARG A 276 -6.71 11.54 -10.10
N SER A 277 -7.69 12.40 -9.84
CA SER A 277 -9.11 12.03 -9.66
C SER A 277 -9.29 10.96 -8.57
N PHE A 278 -8.54 11.08 -7.49
CA PHE A 278 -8.77 10.33 -6.26
C PHE A 278 -9.71 11.10 -5.36
N ASP A 279 -10.62 10.39 -4.70
CA ASP A 279 -11.46 10.99 -3.68
C ASP A 279 -10.71 11.13 -2.37
N THR A 280 -10.73 12.33 -1.81
CA THR A 280 -10.28 12.55 -0.44
C THR A 280 -11.38 12.08 0.50
N ALA A 281 -11.06 11.09 1.33
CA ALA A 281 -11.97 10.59 2.36
C ALA A 281 -11.71 11.21 3.74
N TRP A 282 -10.47 11.69 3.97
CA TRP A 282 -10.11 12.46 5.16
C TRP A 282 -8.88 13.34 4.90
N LEU A 283 -8.99 14.59 5.30
CA LEU A 283 -7.91 15.54 5.52
C LEU A 283 -8.36 16.53 6.60
N PRO A 284 -7.46 17.09 7.40
CA PRO A 284 -7.84 18.18 8.31
C PRO A 284 -8.51 19.33 7.57
N GLY A 285 -9.68 19.75 8.07
CA GLY A 285 -10.47 20.83 7.44
C GLY A 285 -11.23 20.44 6.16
N LEU A 286 -11.32 19.15 5.80
CA LEU A 286 -12.12 18.67 4.67
C LEU A 286 -13.61 18.96 4.91
N GLN A 287 -14.28 19.51 3.89
CA GLN A 287 -15.71 19.79 3.94
C GLN A 287 -16.52 18.68 3.24
N ALA A 288 -17.77 18.50 3.64
CA ALA A 288 -18.66 17.50 3.05
C ALA A 288 -18.88 17.69 1.54
N ASP A 289 -18.83 18.92 1.04
CA ASP A 289 -18.99 19.22 -0.39
C ASP A 289 -17.75 18.83 -1.24
N ASP A 290 -16.62 18.53 -0.58
CA ASP A 290 -15.37 18.21 -1.25
C ASP A 290 -15.14 16.70 -1.40
N VAL A 291 -16.04 15.85 -0.89
CA VAL A 291 -15.89 14.39 -0.91
C VAL A 291 -16.70 13.71 -2.00
N ASN A 292 -16.37 12.46 -2.31
CA ASN A 292 -17.13 11.59 -3.25
C ASN A 292 -17.35 12.22 -4.63
N ARG A 293 -16.30 12.77 -5.24
CA ARG A 293 -16.38 13.60 -6.46
C ARG A 293 -16.01 12.86 -7.75
N PHE A 294 -15.14 11.87 -7.68
CA PHE A 294 -14.55 11.21 -8.85
C PHE A 294 -15.00 9.76 -8.97
N ASN A 295 -14.82 8.96 -7.94
CA ASN A 295 -15.24 7.56 -7.90
C ASN A 295 -16.54 7.47 -7.10
N LEU A 296 -17.61 7.95 -7.68
CA LEU A 296 -18.90 8.17 -7.01
C LEU A 296 -19.43 6.88 -6.35
N LEU A 297 -19.77 6.99 -5.08
CA LEU A 297 -20.54 6.02 -4.30
C LEU A 297 -21.91 6.62 -4.00
N ASP A 298 -22.88 5.79 -3.67
CA ASP A 298 -24.23 6.25 -3.29
C ASP A 298 -24.19 7.23 -2.11
N GLU A 299 -23.28 6.98 -1.16
CA GLU A 299 -23.04 7.83 0.00
C GLU A 299 -21.51 7.95 0.24
N PRO A 300 -21.04 9.02 0.91
CA PRO A 300 -19.63 9.22 1.22
C PRO A 300 -19.18 8.37 2.44
N TYR A 301 -19.44 7.06 2.40
CA TYR A 301 -19.27 6.12 3.52
C TYR A 301 -17.96 6.24 4.28
N LEU A 302 -16.85 6.45 3.57
CA LEU A 302 -15.54 6.58 4.21
C LEU A 302 -15.42 7.90 4.98
N TYR A 303 -15.84 9.01 4.38
CA TYR A 303 -15.78 10.32 5.04
C TYR A 303 -16.66 10.33 6.30
N ASP A 304 -17.91 9.89 6.19
CA ASP A 304 -18.84 9.84 7.32
C ASP A 304 -18.35 8.90 8.42
N GLY A 305 -17.85 7.72 8.03
CA GLY A 305 -17.27 6.77 8.96
C GLY A 305 -16.05 7.32 9.69
N VAL A 306 -15.10 7.93 8.97
CA VAL A 306 -13.89 8.53 9.58
C VAL A 306 -14.26 9.69 10.48
N ARG A 307 -15.18 10.57 10.07
CA ARG A 307 -15.66 11.68 10.89
C ARG A 307 -16.28 11.20 12.19
N SER A 308 -17.08 10.14 12.13
CA SER A 308 -17.69 9.53 13.33
C SER A 308 -16.64 8.90 14.23
N LEU A 309 -15.65 8.15 13.69
CA LEU A 309 -14.58 7.51 14.46
C LEU A 309 -13.61 8.50 15.12
N LEU A 310 -13.43 9.68 14.55
CA LEU A 310 -12.59 10.74 15.10
C LEU A 310 -13.36 11.71 16.01
N GLY A 311 -14.69 11.64 15.99
CA GLY A 311 -15.58 12.48 16.78
C GLY A 311 -15.83 11.96 18.20
N PRO A 312 -16.65 12.69 18.98
CA PRO A 312 -16.96 12.34 20.36
C PRO A 312 -17.80 11.05 20.50
N GLU A 313 -18.50 10.64 19.45
CA GLU A 313 -19.39 9.46 19.41
C GLU A 313 -18.71 8.23 18.84
N ALA A 314 -17.38 8.17 18.82
CA ALA A 314 -16.61 7.10 18.17
C ALA A 314 -17.00 5.69 18.66
N ASP A 315 -17.11 5.50 19.97
CA ASP A 315 -17.45 4.20 20.58
C ASP A 315 -18.88 3.78 20.23
N GLU A 316 -19.83 4.73 20.21
CA GLU A 316 -21.20 4.45 19.83
C GLU A 316 -21.31 4.10 18.35
N PHE A 317 -20.59 4.80 17.48
CA PHE A 317 -20.52 4.48 16.05
C PHE A 317 -19.93 3.08 15.84
N ALA A 318 -18.79 2.76 16.48
CA ALA A 318 -18.14 1.46 16.38
C ALA A 318 -19.06 0.32 16.83
N GLY A 319 -19.80 0.51 17.92
CA GLY A 319 -20.76 -0.48 18.44
C GLY A 319 -22.00 -0.72 17.56
N ARG A 320 -22.40 0.28 16.79
CA ARG A 320 -23.57 0.21 15.88
C ARG A 320 -23.22 -0.18 14.44
N TYR A 321 -21.99 0.04 14.01
CA TYR A 321 -21.59 -0.22 12.65
C TYR A 321 -21.49 -1.72 12.37
N LYS A 322 -22.46 -2.27 11.66
CA LYS A 322 -22.61 -3.73 11.42
C LYS A 322 -21.40 -4.40 10.76
N PHE A 323 -20.56 -3.63 10.13
CA PHE A 323 -19.41 -4.09 9.36
C PHE A 323 -18.08 -3.85 10.08
N TYR A 324 -18.16 -3.35 11.30
CA TYR A 324 -16.97 -3.05 12.12
C TYR A 324 -16.36 -4.26 12.82
#